data_c0ab80d70d225f1edeeaf2accd5a3839
#
_entry.id   c0ab80d70d225f1edeeaf2accd5a3839
#
_cell.length_a   1.000
_cell.length_b   1.000
_cell.length_c   1.000
_cell.angle_alpha   90.00
_cell.angle_beta   90.00
_cell.angle_gamma   90.00
#
_symmetry.space_group_name_H-M   'P 1'
#
loop_
_entity.id
_entity.type
_entity.pdbx_description
1 polymer ?
#
loop_
_entity_poly.entity_id
_entity_poly.type
_entity_poly.pdbx_seq_one_letter_code
_entity_poly.pdbx_strand_id
1 'polypeptide(L)'
;CALPIWMVAGFVHGVLNTDNMNVTGESFDYGPWRFTPAADPEFTAAYFDGEGLYAYGRQPAAVLWNLQQLERALELLGEPLEGGLAGYRDAVFEGMRTGLLRRLGLASGGDAADTALVQTWFLFAEQSRAPLDQLYADAWGGRLAERAGASPSQGWYRGPRFDELVAVLAGFDPLPHATVPLPALADGTPIGLHIDTVEALWDPIARKDDWAPLHAHVAEIRRLGAALTGPVDLLGS
;
A
#
# COMPACT_ATOMS: atom_id res chain seq x y z
N CYS A 1 10.40 -1.02 -8.68
CA CYS A 1 9.06 -0.81 -9.25
C CYS A 1 8.12 -0.20 -8.21
N ALA A 2 7.40 0.87 -8.55
CA ALA A 2 6.48 1.56 -7.63
C ALA A 2 5.20 0.73 -7.32
N LEU A 3 4.77 -0.11 -8.26
CA LEU A 3 3.51 -0.86 -8.17
C LEU A 3 3.32 -1.68 -6.88
N PRO A 4 4.28 -2.49 -6.40
CA PRO A 4 4.09 -3.23 -5.15
C PRO A 4 3.86 -2.31 -3.95
N ILE A 5 4.53 -1.14 -3.92
CA ILE A 5 4.35 -0.13 -2.87
C ILE A 5 2.94 0.43 -2.94
N TRP A 6 2.42 0.73 -4.14
CA TRP A 6 1.04 1.21 -4.33
C TRP A 6 0.01 0.19 -3.84
N MET A 7 0.20 -1.08 -4.20
CA MET A 7 -0.71 -2.15 -3.78
C MET A 7 -0.75 -2.30 -2.25
N VAL A 8 0.42 -2.31 -1.61
CA VAL A 8 0.50 -2.41 -0.14
C VAL A 8 -0.05 -1.16 0.54
N ALA A 9 0.17 0.03 -0.03
CA ALA A 9 -0.32 1.29 0.54
C ALA A 9 -1.80 1.55 0.30
N GLY A 10 -2.48 0.78 -0.56
CA GLY A 10 -3.84 1.09 -0.98
C GLY A 10 -3.91 2.28 -1.95
N PHE A 11 -2.80 2.61 -2.61
CA PHE A 11 -2.74 3.72 -3.56
C PHE A 11 -3.28 3.31 -4.93
N VAL A 12 -4.18 4.12 -5.48
CA VAL A 12 -4.77 3.97 -6.81
C VAL A 12 -4.36 5.14 -7.67
N HIS A 13 -3.57 4.84 -8.70
CA HIS A 13 -3.01 5.86 -9.60
C HIS A 13 -4.10 6.59 -10.40
N GLY A 14 -5.10 5.85 -10.84
CA GLY A 14 -6.25 6.38 -11.57
C GLY A 14 -6.10 6.43 -13.10
N VAL A 15 -4.88 6.59 -13.64
CA VAL A 15 -4.63 6.58 -15.10
C VAL A 15 -3.26 5.94 -15.38
N LEU A 16 -3.20 4.61 -15.44
CA LEU A 16 -1.98 3.85 -15.70
C LEU A 16 -1.77 3.59 -17.20
N ASN A 17 -1.78 4.67 -18.00
CA ASN A 17 -1.44 4.62 -19.41
C ASN A 17 0.08 4.48 -19.62
N THR A 18 0.48 4.06 -20.83
CA THR A 18 1.90 3.95 -21.23
C THR A 18 2.65 5.28 -21.18
N ASP A 19 1.97 6.40 -21.40
CA ASP A 19 2.51 7.76 -21.38
C ASP A 19 2.69 8.33 -19.97
N ASN A 20 2.15 7.66 -18.95
CA ASN A 20 2.26 8.07 -17.54
C ASN A 20 3.33 7.29 -16.77
N MET A 21 4.12 6.47 -17.46
CA MET A 21 5.18 5.65 -16.87
C MET A 21 6.50 5.86 -17.60
N ASN A 22 7.55 6.08 -16.82
CA ASN A 22 8.91 6.15 -17.35
C ASN A 22 9.50 4.74 -17.50
N VAL A 23 10.39 4.54 -18.47
CA VAL A 23 11.14 3.28 -18.66
C VAL A 23 12.01 2.93 -17.45
N THR A 24 12.36 3.89 -16.61
CA THR A 24 13.07 3.71 -15.33
C THR A 24 12.18 3.18 -14.20
N GLY A 25 10.86 3.00 -14.44
CA GLY A 25 9.91 2.43 -13.48
C GLY A 25 9.26 3.45 -12.55
N GLU A 26 9.40 4.73 -12.83
CA GLU A 26 8.73 5.84 -12.12
C GLU A 26 7.45 6.24 -12.85
N SER A 27 6.49 6.80 -12.12
CA SER A 27 5.35 7.49 -12.69
C SER A 27 5.47 8.99 -12.40
N PHE A 28 4.99 9.83 -13.31
CA PHE A 28 5.13 11.28 -13.20
C PHE A 28 3.82 12.05 -13.43
N ASP A 29 2.80 11.44 -13.98
CA ASP A 29 1.46 12.04 -14.10
C ASP A 29 0.46 11.20 -13.29
N TYR A 30 0.26 11.58 -12.05
CA TYR A 30 -0.59 10.85 -11.12
C TYR A 30 -2.10 11.17 -11.29
N GLY A 31 -2.50 12.03 -12.23
CA GLY A 31 -3.90 12.31 -12.52
C GLY A 31 -4.80 12.39 -11.26
N PRO A 32 -5.98 11.81 -11.28
CA PRO A 32 -6.92 11.82 -10.14
C PRO A 32 -6.64 10.70 -9.13
N TRP A 33 -5.40 10.58 -8.63
CA TRP A 33 -5.03 9.55 -7.67
C TRP A 33 -5.91 9.55 -6.40
N ARG A 34 -6.02 8.38 -5.76
CA ARG A 34 -6.72 8.19 -4.47
C ARG A 34 -6.01 7.13 -3.63
N PHE A 35 -6.15 7.22 -2.32
CA PHE A 35 -5.97 6.05 -1.46
C PHE A 35 -7.34 5.40 -1.23
N THR A 36 -7.42 4.06 -1.42
CA THR A 36 -8.64 3.33 -1.13
C THR A 36 -8.87 3.23 0.38
N PRO A 37 -10.08 3.53 0.89
CA PRO A 37 -10.36 3.45 2.32
C PRO A 37 -10.38 2.01 2.86
N ALA A 38 -10.64 1.03 1.99
CA ALA A 38 -10.60 -0.38 2.28
C ALA A 38 -9.98 -1.13 1.08
N ALA A 39 -9.53 -2.37 1.26
CA ALA A 39 -8.99 -3.17 0.15
C ALA A 39 -10.11 -3.60 -0.82
N ASP A 40 -10.54 -2.66 -1.65
CA ASP A 40 -11.57 -2.85 -2.67
C ASP A 40 -10.94 -3.01 -4.05
N PRO A 41 -10.94 -4.23 -4.65
CA PRO A 41 -10.38 -4.46 -5.98
C PRO A 41 -11.02 -3.60 -7.07
N GLU A 42 -12.31 -3.24 -6.91
CA GLU A 42 -13.08 -2.46 -7.88
C GLU A 42 -13.02 -0.94 -7.63
N PHE A 43 -12.30 -0.50 -6.59
CA PHE A 43 -12.17 0.93 -6.30
C PHE A 43 -11.42 1.65 -7.41
N THR A 44 -12.03 2.70 -7.97
CA THR A 44 -11.43 3.58 -8.99
C THR A 44 -11.12 4.96 -8.41
N ALA A 45 -10.01 5.54 -8.81
CA ALA A 45 -9.65 6.91 -8.45
C ALA A 45 -10.25 7.93 -9.44
N ALA A 46 -10.27 7.59 -10.73
CA ALA A 46 -10.73 8.47 -11.78
C ALA A 46 -12.26 8.40 -11.96
N TYR A 47 -12.93 9.52 -11.88
CA TYR A 47 -14.38 9.61 -12.05
C TYR A 47 -14.88 9.21 -13.47
N PHE A 48 -13.99 9.24 -14.45
CA PHE A 48 -14.26 8.86 -15.83
C PHE A 48 -13.95 7.38 -16.13
N ASP A 49 -13.33 6.65 -15.21
CA ASP A 49 -13.03 5.21 -15.35
C ASP A 49 -14.24 4.36 -14.95
N GLY A 50 -15.34 4.49 -15.72
CA GLY A 50 -16.59 3.78 -15.43
C GLY A 50 -16.50 2.26 -15.61
N GLU A 51 -15.49 1.77 -16.34
CA GLU A 51 -15.26 0.33 -16.56
C GLU A 51 -14.20 -0.25 -15.61
N GLY A 52 -13.60 0.58 -14.76
CA GLY A 52 -12.59 0.17 -13.80
C GLY A 52 -11.29 -0.31 -14.43
N LEU A 53 -10.89 0.23 -15.58
CA LEU A 53 -9.66 -0.16 -16.27
C LEU A 53 -8.44 -0.03 -15.35
N TYR A 54 -8.41 1.02 -14.53
CA TYR A 54 -7.35 1.33 -13.57
C TYR A 54 -7.79 1.13 -12.12
N ALA A 55 -8.81 0.29 -11.88
CA ALA A 55 -9.22 -0.06 -10.53
C ALA A 55 -8.06 -0.66 -9.72
N TYR A 56 -8.10 -0.51 -8.40
CA TYR A 56 -7.06 -0.96 -7.47
C TYR A 56 -6.56 -2.37 -7.79
N GLY A 57 -7.47 -3.35 -7.89
CA GLY A 57 -7.10 -4.74 -8.18
C GLY A 57 -6.59 -4.98 -9.60
N ARG A 58 -6.83 -4.05 -10.52
CA ARG A 58 -6.40 -4.17 -11.93
C ARG A 58 -5.06 -3.49 -12.22
N GLN A 59 -4.50 -2.73 -11.31
CA GLN A 59 -3.22 -2.02 -11.49
C GLN A 59 -2.08 -2.96 -11.93
N PRO A 60 -1.91 -4.18 -11.36
CA PRO A 60 -0.87 -5.09 -11.85
C PRO A 60 -1.05 -5.50 -13.32
N ALA A 61 -2.30 -5.70 -13.75
CA ALA A 61 -2.58 -6.04 -15.15
C ALA A 61 -2.33 -4.86 -16.10
N ALA A 62 -2.69 -3.64 -15.68
CA ALA A 62 -2.44 -2.42 -16.45
C ALA A 62 -0.93 -2.18 -16.65
N VAL A 63 -0.13 -2.33 -15.59
CA VAL A 63 1.34 -2.21 -15.69
C VAL A 63 1.94 -3.30 -16.58
N LEU A 64 1.47 -4.54 -16.46
CA LEU A 64 1.93 -5.61 -17.35
C LEU A 64 1.63 -5.30 -18.82
N TRP A 65 0.43 -4.79 -19.11
CA TRP A 65 0.07 -4.38 -20.46
C TRP A 65 0.99 -3.26 -20.99
N ASN A 66 1.31 -2.26 -20.15
CA ASN A 66 2.24 -1.18 -20.52
C ASN A 66 3.64 -1.73 -20.83
N LEU A 67 4.13 -2.66 -20.02
CA LEU A 67 5.43 -3.31 -20.26
C LEU A 67 5.42 -4.12 -21.56
N GLN A 68 4.31 -4.77 -21.92
CA GLN A 68 4.16 -5.45 -23.21
C GLN A 68 4.20 -4.47 -24.39
N GLN A 69 3.65 -3.25 -24.24
CA GLN A 69 3.77 -2.24 -25.29
C GLN A 69 5.23 -1.74 -25.42
N LEU A 70 5.94 -1.57 -24.29
CA LEU A 70 7.36 -1.22 -24.29
C LEU A 70 8.19 -2.32 -24.96
N GLU A 71 7.97 -3.59 -24.63
CA GLU A 71 8.64 -4.74 -25.24
C GLU A 71 8.48 -4.71 -26.76
N ARG A 72 7.24 -4.58 -27.26
CA ARG A 72 6.95 -4.46 -28.71
C ARG A 72 7.65 -3.26 -29.37
N ALA A 73 7.73 -2.13 -28.68
CA ALA A 73 8.42 -0.94 -29.20
C ALA A 73 9.94 -1.17 -29.31
N LEU A 74 10.53 -1.86 -28.33
CA LEU A 74 11.95 -2.17 -28.31
C LEU A 74 12.34 -3.24 -29.36
N GLU A 75 11.47 -4.23 -29.64
CA GLU A 75 11.67 -5.22 -30.69
C GLU A 75 11.85 -4.58 -32.08
N LEU A 76 11.26 -3.41 -32.32
CA LEU A 76 11.47 -2.66 -33.55
C LEU A 76 12.89 -2.08 -33.71
N LEU A 77 13.65 -2.01 -32.63
CA LEU A 77 15.01 -1.44 -32.58
C LEU A 77 16.12 -2.50 -32.65
N GLY A 78 15.80 -3.79 -32.52
CA GLY A 78 16.80 -4.84 -32.48
C GLY A 78 16.24 -6.24 -32.31
N GLU A 79 17.02 -7.10 -31.67
CA GLU A 79 16.65 -8.48 -31.37
C GLU A 79 15.48 -8.57 -30.39
N PRO A 80 14.63 -9.61 -30.49
CA PRO A 80 13.56 -9.83 -29.51
C PRO A 80 14.08 -9.92 -28.09
N LEU A 81 13.35 -9.34 -27.14
CA LEU A 81 13.69 -9.40 -25.70
C LEU A 81 13.24 -10.76 -25.14
N GLU A 82 14.08 -11.81 -25.33
CA GLU A 82 13.78 -13.13 -24.82
C GLU A 82 13.57 -13.11 -23.29
N GLY A 83 12.36 -13.51 -22.87
CA GLY A 83 12.03 -13.66 -21.45
C GLY A 83 11.86 -12.36 -20.66
N GLY A 84 11.82 -11.19 -21.32
CA GLY A 84 11.78 -9.87 -20.66
C GLY A 84 10.68 -9.70 -19.60
N LEU A 85 9.51 -10.32 -19.81
CA LEU A 85 8.37 -10.25 -18.87
C LEU A 85 8.14 -11.54 -18.06
N ALA A 86 8.94 -12.57 -18.24
CA ALA A 86 8.72 -13.88 -17.59
C ALA A 86 8.72 -13.77 -16.06
N GLY A 87 9.57 -12.92 -15.47
CA GLY A 87 9.67 -12.71 -14.03
C GLY A 87 8.75 -11.63 -13.46
N TYR A 88 7.88 -11.01 -14.27
CA TYR A 88 7.07 -9.87 -13.81
C TYR A 88 6.21 -10.18 -12.58
N ARG A 89 5.47 -11.31 -12.64
CA ARG A 89 4.57 -11.69 -11.53
C ARG A 89 5.32 -11.96 -10.24
N ASP A 90 6.45 -12.65 -10.35
CA ASP A 90 7.29 -12.97 -9.21
C ASP A 90 7.89 -11.71 -8.60
N ALA A 91 8.35 -10.77 -9.44
CA ALA A 91 8.88 -9.48 -8.97
C ALA A 91 7.81 -8.61 -8.28
N VAL A 92 6.57 -8.60 -8.80
CA VAL A 92 5.46 -7.89 -8.15
C VAL A 92 5.12 -8.54 -6.82
N PHE A 93 4.99 -9.87 -6.78
CA PHE A 93 4.67 -10.60 -5.55
C PHE A 93 5.75 -10.39 -4.48
N GLU A 94 7.03 -10.51 -4.86
CA GLU A 94 8.16 -10.29 -3.96
C GLU A 94 8.20 -8.86 -3.41
N GLY A 95 7.92 -7.88 -4.25
CA GLY A 95 7.80 -6.49 -3.82
C GLY A 95 6.62 -6.26 -2.85
N MET A 96 5.48 -6.94 -3.07
CA MET A 96 4.33 -6.90 -2.16
C MET A 96 4.67 -7.59 -0.83
N ARG A 97 5.33 -8.73 -0.87
CA ARG A 97 5.81 -9.49 0.31
C ARG A 97 6.70 -8.61 1.19
N THR A 98 7.75 -8.08 0.61
CA THR A 98 8.69 -7.21 1.31
C THR A 98 8.01 -5.93 1.83
N GLY A 99 7.15 -5.33 1.00
CA GLY A 99 6.40 -4.13 1.36
C GLY A 99 5.43 -4.37 2.53
N LEU A 100 4.73 -5.51 2.52
CA LEU A 100 3.79 -5.88 3.59
C LEU A 100 4.50 -6.15 4.92
N LEU A 101 5.57 -6.94 4.92
CA LEU A 101 6.38 -7.20 6.12
C LEU A 101 6.87 -5.89 6.73
N ARG A 102 7.42 -5.00 5.90
CA ARG A 102 7.84 -3.67 6.36
C ARG A 102 6.69 -2.84 6.91
N ARG A 103 5.54 -2.82 6.23
CA ARG A 103 4.36 -2.06 6.66
C ARG A 103 3.77 -2.58 7.96
N LEU A 104 3.93 -3.87 8.25
CA LEU A 104 3.51 -4.52 9.50
C LEU A 104 4.60 -4.51 10.58
N GLY A 105 5.84 -4.13 10.25
CA GLY A 105 6.96 -4.15 11.18
C GLY A 105 7.36 -5.57 11.60
N LEU A 106 7.32 -6.52 10.66
CA LEU A 106 7.60 -7.93 10.92
C LEU A 106 8.91 -8.39 10.30
N ALA A 107 9.63 -9.24 11.00
CA ALA A 107 10.73 -9.99 10.42
C ALA A 107 10.20 -11.08 9.49
N SER A 108 10.96 -11.45 8.45
CA SER A 108 10.58 -12.56 7.57
C SER A 108 10.53 -13.87 8.35
N GLY A 109 9.46 -14.63 8.17
CA GLY A 109 9.30 -15.99 8.66
C GLY A 109 9.78 -17.06 7.67
N GLY A 110 10.36 -16.64 6.54
CA GLY A 110 10.75 -17.47 5.40
C GLY A 110 9.65 -17.55 4.33
N ASP A 111 10.02 -17.99 3.12
CA ASP A 111 9.20 -17.86 1.91
C ASP A 111 7.77 -18.41 2.06
N ALA A 112 7.61 -19.57 2.69
CA ALA A 112 6.30 -20.17 2.87
C ALA A 112 5.40 -19.39 3.84
N ALA A 113 5.96 -18.95 4.98
CA ALA A 113 5.23 -18.17 5.97
C ALA A 113 4.87 -16.78 5.42
N ASP A 114 5.81 -16.11 4.78
CA ASP A 114 5.61 -14.79 4.19
C ASP A 114 4.56 -14.82 3.07
N THR A 115 4.58 -15.89 2.24
CA THR A 115 3.54 -16.10 1.21
C THR A 115 2.16 -16.29 1.83
N ALA A 116 2.06 -17.10 2.87
CA ALA A 116 0.81 -17.30 3.60
C ALA A 116 0.31 -15.97 4.21
N LEU A 117 1.20 -15.15 4.77
CA LEU A 117 0.84 -13.84 5.30
C LEU A 117 0.26 -12.92 4.22
N VAL A 118 0.93 -12.79 3.06
CA VAL A 118 0.45 -11.94 1.96
C VAL A 118 -0.94 -12.38 1.51
N GLN A 119 -1.12 -13.69 1.28
CA GLN A 119 -2.41 -14.22 0.82
C GLN A 119 -3.53 -14.01 1.84
N THR A 120 -3.27 -14.34 3.11
CA THR A 120 -4.26 -14.21 4.18
C THR A 120 -4.59 -12.75 4.47
N TRP A 121 -3.59 -11.86 4.45
CA TRP A 121 -3.77 -10.42 4.63
C TRP A 121 -4.70 -9.81 3.60
N PHE A 122 -4.37 -9.97 2.31
CA PHE A 122 -5.17 -9.35 1.25
C PHE A 122 -6.57 -9.97 1.15
N LEU A 123 -6.69 -11.28 1.36
CA LEU A 123 -7.98 -11.94 1.37
C LEU A 123 -8.88 -11.45 2.52
N PHE A 124 -8.33 -11.30 3.73
CA PHE A 124 -9.07 -10.75 4.86
C PHE A 124 -9.44 -9.28 4.62
N ALA A 125 -8.49 -8.44 4.20
CA ALA A 125 -8.72 -7.02 3.96
C ALA A 125 -9.82 -6.79 2.91
N GLU A 126 -9.80 -7.56 1.82
CA GLU A 126 -10.80 -7.51 0.75
C GLU A 126 -12.18 -7.94 1.25
N GLN A 127 -12.28 -9.09 1.92
CA GLN A 127 -13.57 -9.64 2.34
C GLN A 127 -14.18 -8.88 3.51
N SER A 128 -13.39 -8.41 4.46
CA SER A 128 -13.87 -7.67 5.61
C SER A 128 -14.27 -6.24 5.27
N ARG A 129 -13.63 -5.63 4.26
CA ARG A 129 -13.72 -4.19 3.98
C ARG A 129 -13.34 -3.32 5.18
N ALA A 130 -12.49 -3.82 6.06
CA ALA A 130 -11.97 -3.05 7.19
C ALA A 130 -11.22 -1.81 6.67
N PRO A 131 -11.31 -0.66 7.36
CA PRO A 131 -10.53 0.52 7.04
C PRO A 131 -9.04 0.17 7.02
N LEU A 132 -8.39 0.36 5.85
CA LEU A 132 -7.06 -0.20 5.59
C LEU A 132 -5.99 0.40 6.51
N ASP A 133 -6.01 1.72 6.71
CA ASP A 133 -5.05 2.40 7.59
C ASP A 133 -5.18 1.93 9.04
N GLN A 134 -6.43 1.73 9.52
CA GLN A 134 -6.67 1.21 10.85
C GLN A 134 -6.23 -0.25 10.98
N LEU A 135 -6.48 -1.07 9.97
CA LEU A 135 -6.04 -2.47 9.97
C LEU A 135 -4.50 -2.56 10.06
N TYR A 136 -3.76 -1.72 9.33
CA TYR A 136 -2.30 -1.64 9.46
C TYR A 136 -1.86 -1.18 10.85
N ALA A 137 -2.50 -0.16 11.42
CA ALA A 137 -2.16 0.34 12.75
C ALA A 137 -2.41 -0.74 13.84
N ASP A 138 -3.52 -1.47 13.74
CA ASP A 138 -3.86 -2.52 14.69
C ASP A 138 -2.96 -3.76 14.55
N ALA A 139 -2.56 -4.09 13.31
CA ALA A 139 -1.70 -5.24 13.05
C ALA A 139 -0.19 -4.95 13.22
N TRP A 140 0.20 -3.71 13.43
CA TRP A 140 1.60 -3.31 13.62
C TRP A 140 2.32 -4.11 14.69
N GLY A 141 3.48 -4.70 14.34
CA GLY A 141 4.25 -5.60 15.20
C GLY A 141 3.56 -6.94 15.46
N GLY A 142 2.64 -7.39 14.58
CA GLY A 142 1.90 -8.66 14.74
C GLY A 142 0.79 -8.64 15.79
N ARG A 143 0.44 -7.48 16.36
CA ARG A 143 -0.38 -7.35 17.57
C ARG A 143 -1.88 -7.18 17.30
N LEU A 144 -2.39 -7.63 16.14
CA LEU A 144 -3.79 -7.49 15.76
C LEU A 144 -4.74 -8.11 16.81
N ALA A 145 -4.44 -9.33 17.29
CA ALA A 145 -5.27 -10.02 18.27
C ALA A 145 -5.43 -9.24 19.59
N GLU A 146 -4.36 -8.57 20.03
CA GLU A 146 -4.36 -7.78 21.27
C GLU A 146 -5.17 -6.49 21.13
N ARG A 147 -5.13 -5.86 19.93
CA ARG A 147 -5.72 -4.54 19.70
C ARG A 147 -7.15 -4.60 19.16
N ALA A 148 -7.55 -5.72 18.54
CA ALA A 148 -8.83 -5.85 17.85
C ALA A 148 -10.04 -5.47 18.71
N GLY A 149 -10.06 -5.90 19.98
CA GLY A 149 -11.20 -5.67 20.88
C GLY A 149 -11.36 -4.20 21.32
N ALA A 150 -10.28 -3.40 21.27
CA ALA A 150 -10.29 -1.99 21.64
C ALA A 150 -10.28 -1.06 20.40
N SER A 151 -10.14 -1.62 19.20
CA SER A 151 -10.05 -0.87 17.97
C SER A 151 -11.39 -0.19 17.61
N PRO A 152 -11.35 1.04 17.02
CA PRO A 152 -12.50 1.61 16.34
C PRO A 152 -13.06 0.69 15.25
N SER A 153 -12.23 -0.19 14.71
CA SER A 153 -12.58 -1.15 13.67
C SER A 153 -13.00 -2.53 14.17
N GLN A 154 -13.25 -2.71 15.48
CA GLN A 154 -13.61 -4.00 16.09
C GLN A 154 -14.77 -4.72 15.37
N GLY A 155 -15.71 -3.98 14.78
CA GLY A 155 -16.87 -4.54 14.08
C GLY A 155 -16.51 -5.33 12.81
N TRP A 156 -15.33 -5.08 12.22
CA TRP A 156 -14.82 -5.80 11.05
C TRP A 156 -13.97 -7.01 11.42
N TYR A 157 -13.44 -7.10 12.68
CA TYR A 157 -12.51 -8.11 13.14
C TYR A 157 -13.25 -9.34 13.69
N ARG A 158 -13.81 -10.14 12.77
CA ARG A 158 -14.61 -11.31 13.13
C ARG A 158 -14.65 -12.36 12.02
N GLY A 159 -14.97 -13.59 12.43
CA GLY A 159 -15.18 -14.71 11.52
C GLY A 159 -13.90 -15.45 11.15
N PRO A 160 -14.05 -16.58 10.42
CA PRO A 160 -12.94 -17.51 10.18
C PRO A 160 -11.71 -16.89 9.52
N ARG A 161 -11.90 -15.89 8.65
CA ARG A 161 -10.78 -15.19 7.99
C ARG A 161 -10.00 -14.29 8.93
N PHE A 162 -10.68 -13.68 9.91
CA PHE A 162 -10.00 -12.94 10.97
C PHE A 162 -9.17 -13.90 11.84
N ASP A 163 -9.76 -15.02 12.24
CA ASP A 163 -9.09 -16.03 13.07
C ASP A 163 -7.86 -16.60 12.34
N GLU A 164 -7.97 -16.84 11.02
CA GLU A 164 -6.86 -17.29 10.17
C GLU A 164 -5.74 -16.24 10.11
N LEU A 165 -6.08 -14.95 9.89
CA LEU A 165 -5.10 -13.87 9.87
C LEU A 165 -4.37 -13.74 11.20
N VAL A 166 -5.10 -13.80 12.33
CA VAL A 166 -4.51 -13.76 13.67
C VAL A 166 -3.54 -14.94 13.88
N ALA A 167 -3.94 -16.15 13.46
CA ALA A 167 -3.10 -17.33 13.59
C ALA A 167 -1.80 -17.22 12.75
N VAL A 168 -1.89 -16.68 11.52
CA VAL A 168 -0.73 -16.47 10.66
C VAL A 168 0.20 -15.39 11.27
N LEU A 169 -0.35 -14.26 11.72
CA LEU A 169 0.44 -13.17 12.34
C LEU A 169 1.17 -13.62 13.60
N ALA A 170 0.60 -14.54 14.38
CA ALA A 170 1.23 -15.09 15.58
C ALA A 170 2.53 -15.87 15.32
N GLY A 171 2.78 -16.27 14.07
CA GLY A 171 4.02 -16.93 13.64
C GLY A 171 5.18 -15.99 13.31
N PHE A 172 4.98 -14.67 13.43
CA PHE A 172 5.98 -13.68 13.06
C PHE A 172 6.53 -12.93 14.27
N ASP A 173 7.83 -12.67 14.25
CA ASP A 173 8.49 -11.81 15.23
C ASP A 173 8.42 -10.33 14.80
N PRO A 174 8.10 -9.41 15.72
CA PRO A 174 8.17 -7.99 15.43
C PRO A 174 9.62 -7.53 15.27
N LEU A 175 9.86 -6.62 14.32
CA LEU A 175 11.14 -5.91 14.24
C LEU A 175 11.35 -5.03 15.51
N PRO A 176 12.59 -4.76 15.92
CA PRO A 176 12.87 -4.02 17.16
C PRO A 176 12.13 -2.68 17.28
N HIS A 177 12.01 -1.94 16.18
CA HIS A 177 11.29 -0.65 16.14
C HIS A 177 9.77 -0.81 16.14
N ALA A 178 9.23 -2.00 15.83
CA ALA A 178 7.80 -2.28 15.81
C ALA A 178 7.24 -2.68 17.18
N THR A 179 8.05 -2.67 18.21
CA THR A 179 7.63 -2.92 19.60
C THR A 179 6.90 -1.72 20.21
N VAL A 180 7.04 -0.53 19.63
CA VAL A 180 6.33 0.68 20.05
C VAL A 180 5.14 0.98 19.12
N PRO A 181 4.07 1.65 19.60
CA PRO A 181 2.94 2.04 18.75
C PRO A 181 3.37 2.94 17.59
N LEU A 182 2.67 2.83 16.45
CA LEU A 182 2.83 3.78 15.35
C LEU A 182 2.37 5.19 15.76
N PRO A 183 3.00 6.24 15.22
CA PRO A 183 2.48 7.59 15.31
C PRO A 183 1.05 7.68 14.77
N ALA A 184 0.21 8.41 15.46
CA ALA A 184 -1.16 8.71 15.07
C ALA A 184 -1.41 10.22 15.16
N LEU A 185 -2.53 10.68 14.60
CA LEU A 185 -3.01 12.04 14.80
C LEU A 185 -3.42 12.27 16.27
N ALA A 186 -3.64 13.52 16.67
CA ALA A 186 -3.93 13.88 18.05
C ALA A 186 -5.21 13.22 18.62
N ASP A 187 -6.15 12.88 17.77
CA ASP A 187 -7.39 12.16 18.09
C ASP A 187 -7.26 10.63 18.09
N GLY A 188 -6.04 10.11 17.84
CA GLY A 188 -5.77 8.68 17.75
C GLY A 188 -6.04 8.06 16.38
N THR A 189 -6.49 8.84 15.39
CA THR A 189 -6.72 8.35 14.01
C THR A 189 -5.38 8.03 13.33
N PRO A 190 -5.26 6.92 12.60
CA PRO A 190 -4.09 6.65 11.77
C PRO A 190 -3.83 7.77 10.77
N ILE A 191 -2.55 8.05 10.52
CA ILE A 191 -2.15 9.06 9.55
C ILE A 191 -2.39 8.51 8.15
N GLY A 192 -3.22 9.18 7.36
CA GLY A 192 -3.58 8.78 6.00
C GLY A 192 -3.82 9.98 5.09
N LEU A 193 -4.09 9.70 3.82
CA LEU A 193 -4.35 10.68 2.76
C LEU A 193 -5.61 10.30 1.96
N HIS A 194 -6.68 9.89 2.66
CA HIS A 194 -7.97 9.72 2.00
C HIS A 194 -8.46 11.05 1.45
N ILE A 195 -9.33 11.02 0.44
CA ILE A 195 -9.76 12.24 -0.28
C ILE A 195 -10.35 13.29 0.66
N ASP A 196 -11.15 12.89 1.63
CA ASP A 196 -11.75 13.82 2.60
C ASP A 196 -10.65 14.56 3.41
N THR A 197 -9.56 13.87 3.76
CA THR A 197 -8.39 14.50 4.42
C THR A 197 -7.72 15.50 3.47
N VAL A 198 -7.52 15.12 2.21
CA VAL A 198 -6.89 16.00 1.21
C VAL A 198 -7.73 17.25 0.98
N GLU A 199 -9.05 17.11 0.86
CA GLU A 199 -9.98 18.24 0.71
C GLU A 199 -9.99 19.14 1.94
N ALA A 200 -9.97 18.56 3.15
CA ALA A 200 -9.89 19.32 4.40
C ALA A 200 -8.57 20.10 4.53
N LEU A 201 -7.46 19.57 4.02
CA LEU A 201 -6.17 20.26 3.96
C LEU A 201 -6.13 21.35 2.90
N TRP A 202 -6.87 21.17 1.79
CA TRP A 202 -6.94 22.13 0.70
C TRP A 202 -7.82 23.35 1.02
N ASP A 203 -8.90 23.19 1.76
CA ASP A 203 -9.90 24.25 2.04
C ASP A 203 -9.28 25.52 2.66
N PRO A 204 -8.43 25.46 3.71
CA PRO A 204 -7.77 26.65 4.27
C PRO A 204 -6.78 27.30 3.29
N ILE A 205 -6.12 26.52 2.42
CA ILE A 205 -5.24 27.06 1.38
C ILE A 205 -6.07 27.84 0.38
N ALA A 206 -7.14 27.23 -0.17
CA ALA A 206 -7.96 27.85 -1.19
C ALA A 206 -8.67 29.12 -0.71
N ARG A 207 -9.09 29.17 0.57
CA ARG A 207 -9.86 30.30 1.12
C ARG A 207 -9.02 31.40 1.72
N LYS A 208 -7.84 31.09 2.28
CA LYS A 208 -7.09 32.00 3.13
C LYS A 208 -5.58 32.00 2.88
N ASP A 209 -5.12 31.25 1.87
CA ASP A 209 -3.68 31.01 1.62
C ASP A 209 -2.95 30.48 2.88
N ASP A 210 -3.67 29.69 3.72
CA ASP A 210 -3.15 29.09 4.94
C ASP A 210 -2.61 27.69 4.67
N TRP A 211 -1.31 27.56 4.60
CA TRP A 211 -0.56 26.30 4.36
C TRP A 211 -0.20 25.56 5.64
N ALA A 212 -0.45 26.12 6.81
CA ALA A 212 -0.01 25.54 8.09
C ALA A 212 -0.59 24.13 8.34
N PRO A 213 -1.89 23.84 8.06
CA PRO A 213 -2.44 22.49 8.21
C PRO A 213 -1.78 21.47 7.30
N LEU A 214 -1.49 21.82 6.03
CA LEU A 214 -0.78 20.93 5.11
C LEU A 214 0.64 20.63 5.59
N HIS A 215 1.38 21.65 6.01
CA HIS A 215 2.75 21.46 6.53
C HIS A 215 2.76 20.58 7.79
N ALA A 216 1.81 20.76 8.68
CA ALA A 216 1.66 19.92 9.87
C ALA A 216 1.38 18.46 9.47
N HIS A 217 0.45 18.22 8.55
CA HIS A 217 0.12 16.87 8.10
C HIS A 217 1.30 16.18 7.38
N VAL A 218 2.05 16.92 6.55
CA VAL A 218 3.29 16.41 5.91
C VAL A 218 4.33 16.02 6.97
N ALA A 219 4.46 16.78 8.07
CA ALA A 219 5.35 16.42 9.18
C ALA A 219 4.92 15.10 9.85
N GLU A 220 3.60 14.88 10.03
CA GLU A 220 3.07 13.62 10.56
C GLU A 220 3.33 12.43 9.63
N ILE A 221 3.14 12.60 8.31
CA ILE A 221 3.46 11.56 7.31
C ILE A 221 4.95 11.19 7.38
N ARG A 222 5.84 12.18 7.49
CA ARG A 222 7.29 11.95 7.62
C ARG A 222 7.62 11.22 8.91
N ARG A 223 6.94 11.55 10.01
CA ARG A 223 7.08 10.87 11.31
C ARG A 223 6.66 9.41 11.20
N LEU A 224 5.53 9.13 10.54
CA LEU A 224 5.07 7.78 10.27
C LEU A 224 6.09 7.02 9.40
N GLY A 225 6.57 7.63 8.31
CA GLY A 225 7.59 7.03 7.45
C GLY A 225 8.85 6.62 8.20
N ALA A 226 9.35 7.49 9.09
CA ALA A 226 10.50 7.20 9.93
C ALA A 226 10.23 6.04 10.91
N ALA A 227 9.02 5.98 11.49
CA ALA A 227 8.63 4.88 12.38
C ALA A 227 8.53 3.54 11.66
N LEU A 228 8.06 3.52 10.41
CA LEU A 228 7.95 2.32 9.58
C LEU A 228 9.31 1.76 9.11
N THR A 229 10.32 2.61 9.00
CA THR A 229 11.65 2.18 8.55
C THR A 229 12.60 1.84 9.70
N GLY A 230 12.28 2.29 10.90
CA GLY A 230 13.18 2.20 12.06
C GLY A 230 14.44 3.09 11.89
N PRO A 231 15.40 2.99 12.81
CA PRO A 231 16.68 3.64 12.64
C PRO A 231 17.36 3.08 11.38
N VAL A 232 17.68 3.96 10.43
CA VAL A 232 18.48 3.57 9.26
C VAL A 232 19.87 3.21 9.78
N ASP A 233 20.23 1.95 9.64
CA ASP A 233 21.59 1.50 9.93
C ASP A 233 22.51 2.07 8.85
N LEU A 234 23.08 3.25 9.09
CA LEU A 234 23.98 3.95 8.17
C LEU A 234 25.35 3.22 8.02
N LEU A 235 25.48 2.01 8.59
CA LEU A 235 26.73 1.24 8.63
C LEU A 235 26.70 -0.03 7.76
N GLY A 236 25.67 -0.23 6.93
CA GLY A 236 25.54 -1.36 6.02
C GLY A 236 25.61 -0.95 4.56
N SER A 237 26.78 -0.59 4.07
CA SER A 237 27.13 -0.54 2.64
C SER A 237 28.21 -1.53 2.33
#